data_a67da51ed44a053230fde2dc59fb1cb5
#
_entry.id   a67da51ed44a053230fde2dc59fb1cb5
#
_cell.length_a   1.000
_cell.length_b   1.000
_cell.length_c   1.000
_cell.angle_alpha   90.00
_cell.angle_beta   90.00
_cell.angle_gamma   90.00
#
_symmetry.space_group_name_H-M   'P 1'
#
loop_
_entity.id
_entity.type
_entity.pdbx_description
1 polymer ?
#
loop_
_entity_poly.entity_id
_entity_poly.type
_entity_poly.pdbx_seq_one_letter_code
_entity_poly.pdbx_strand_id
1 'polypeptide(L)'
;WWVFGGAAMVLAGLTDWRVPDVDVLCSPRDAKALIDALYGEVTPDPGEGLFRSRVYGQILTTPVPVEVMAEMEVRNGGDWHMVTFESRIPVAVDGGRLYIPSVAEQIETCKLFGRPKDLQRAEQLQRLL
;
A
#
# COMPACT_ATOMS: atom_id res chain seq x y z
N TRP A 1 2.13 1.53 -11.05
CA TRP A 1 2.34 1.05 -9.69
C TRP A 1 2.28 2.20 -8.69
N TRP A 2 2.01 1.87 -7.45
CA TRP A 2 1.95 2.83 -6.34
C TRP A 2 2.62 2.25 -5.10
N VAL A 3 3.27 3.11 -4.32
CA VAL A 3 3.47 2.88 -2.90
C VAL A 3 2.20 3.35 -2.20
N PHE A 4 1.64 2.54 -1.31
CA PHE A 4 0.42 2.90 -0.58
C PHE A 4 0.57 2.56 0.91
N GLY A 5 -0.50 2.70 1.70
CA GLY A 5 -0.45 2.44 3.13
C GLY A 5 0.42 3.41 3.92
N GLY A 6 1.02 2.93 4.99
CA GLY A 6 1.79 3.77 5.92
C GLY A 6 2.94 4.54 5.30
N ALA A 7 3.69 3.91 4.38
CA ALA A 7 4.79 4.59 3.67
C ALA A 7 4.28 5.76 2.82
N ALA A 8 3.17 5.57 2.10
CA ALA A 8 2.57 6.66 1.32
C ALA A 8 2.09 7.82 2.19
N MET A 9 1.58 7.53 3.37
CA MET A 9 1.14 8.56 4.32
C MET A 9 2.31 9.41 4.81
N VAL A 10 3.44 8.79 5.11
CA VAL A 10 4.67 9.51 5.50
C VAL A 10 5.18 10.35 4.32
N LEU A 11 5.20 9.79 3.12
CA LEU A 11 5.60 10.53 1.91
C LEU A 11 4.66 11.70 1.59
N ALA A 12 3.40 11.62 2.01
CA ALA A 12 2.42 12.69 1.86
C ALA A 12 2.56 13.79 2.93
N GLY A 13 3.32 13.56 4.00
CA GLY A 13 3.59 14.56 5.03
C GLY A 13 3.29 14.17 6.48
N LEU A 14 2.82 12.95 6.77
CA LEU A 14 2.67 12.47 8.14
C LEU A 14 4.04 12.07 8.71
N THR A 15 4.68 12.97 9.47
CA THR A 15 6.07 12.84 9.87
C THR A 15 6.32 12.03 11.14
N ASP A 16 5.30 11.81 11.96
CA ASP A 16 5.45 11.18 13.29
C ASP A 16 5.22 9.67 13.27
N TRP A 17 5.30 9.05 12.10
CA TRP A 17 4.96 7.66 11.89
C TRP A 17 6.19 6.82 11.58
N ARG A 18 6.33 5.73 12.33
CA ARG A 18 7.27 4.68 11.99
C ARG A 18 6.67 3.82 10.88
N VAL A 19 7.45 3.59 9.83
CA VAL A 19 7.07 2.74 8.70
C VAL A 19 7.81 1.40 8.85
N PRO A 20 7.12 0.33 9.30
CA PRO A 20 7.77 -0.98 9.48
C PRO A 20 8.02 -1.71 8.16
N ASP A 21 7.24 -1.40 7.14
CA ASP A 21 7.30 -2.00 5.81
C ASP A 21 6.83 -1.01 4.74
N VAL A 22 7.06 -1.36 3.48
CA VAL A 22 6.60 -0.59 2.33
C VAL A 22 5.68 -1.46 1.50
N ASP A 23 4.44 -1.00 1.32
CA ASP A 23 3.44 -1.69 0.52
C ASP A 23 3.42 -1.15 -0.91
N VAL A 24 3.50 -2.04 -1.89
CA VAL A 24 3.46 -1.72 -3.31
C VAL A 24 2.27 -2.41 -3.96
N LEU A 25 1.48 -1.64 -4.70
CA LEU A 25 0.36 -2.14 -5.51
C LEU A 25 0.72 -2.01 -6.99
N CYS A 26 0.63 -3.09 -7.73
CA CYS A 26 0.92 -3.11 -9.18
C CYS A 26 0.15 -4.23 -9.88
N SER A 27 0.37 -4.39 -11.17
CA SER A 27 -0.23 -5.50 -11.94
C SER A 27 0.34 -6.85 -11.50
N PRO A 28 -0.37 -7.96 -11.73
CA PRO A 28 0.17 -9.31 -11.42
C PRO A 28 1.50 -9.58 -12.12
N ARG A 29 1.64 -9.15 -13.37
CA ARG A 29 2.89 -9.30 -14.12
C ARG A 29 4.04 -8.54 -13.46
N ASP A 30 3.82 -7.29 -13.12
CA ASP A 30 4.85 -6.43 -12.52
C ASP A 30 5.18 -6.87 -11.09
N ALA A 31 4.17 -7.36 -10.35
CA ALA A 31 4.39 -7.91 -9.02
C ALA A 31 5.37 -9.09 -9.06
N LYS A 32 5.15 -10.05 -9.95
CA LYS A 32 6.05 -11.20 -10.12
C LYS A 32 7.45 -10.77 -10.55
N ALA A 33 7.55 -9.83 -11.48
CA ALA A 33 8.84 -9.32 -11.96
C ALA A 33 9.62 -8.60 -10.85
N LEU A 34 8.97 -7.79 -10.04
CA LEU A 34 9.59 -7.08 -8.91
C LEU A 34 10.05 -8.06 -7.83
N ILE A 35 9.20 -9.00 -7.47
CA ILE A 35 9.53 -10.02 -6.46
C ILE A 35 10.75 -10.83 -6.90
N ASP A 36 10.79 -11.28 -8.15
CA ASP A 36 11.93 -12.03 -8.70
C ASP A 36 13.21 -11.18 -8.74
N ALA A 37 13.11 -9.94 -9.21
CA ALA A 37 14.27 -9.05 -9.38
C ALA A 37 14.97 -8.77 -8.05
N LEU A 38 14.24 -8.75 -6.94
CA LEU A 38 14.75 -8.45 -5.61
C LEU A 38 14.83 -9.69 -4.70
N TYR A 39 14.80 -10.89 -5.30
CA TYR A 39 14.93 -12.17 -4.58
C TYR A 39 13.87 -12.36 -3.49
N GLY A 40 12.67 -11.87 -3.73
CA GLY A 40 11.54 -12.07 -2.85
C GLY A 40 10.85 -13.41 -3.06
N GLU A 41 9.83 -13.67 -2.27
CA GLU A 41 9.03 -14.89 -2.33
C GLU A 41 7.56 -14.56 -2.51
N VAL A 42 6.91 -15.27 -3.44
CA VAL A 42 5.45 -15.27 -3.56
C VAL A 42 4.90 -16.21 -2.48
N THR A 43 3.98 -15.69 -1.67
CA THR A 43 3.34 -16.42 -0.59
C THR A 43 1.83 -16.20 -0.62
N PRO A 44 1.03 -17.03 0.08
CA PRO A 44 -0.37 -16.70 0.30
C PRO A 44 -0.50 -15.36 1.03
N ASP A 45 -1.50 -14.56 0.64
CA ASP A 45 -1.77 -13.28 1.31
C ASP A 45 -2.19 -13.54 2.77
N PRO A 46 -1.46 -12.97 3.75
CA PRO A 46 -1.76 -13.18 5.18
C PRO A 46 -2.90 -12.30 5.71
N GLY A 47 -3.79 -11.83 4.85
CA GLY A 47 -4.79 -10.80 5.16
C GLY A 47 -5.87 -11.15 6.18
N GLU A 48 -5.83 -12.33 6.78
CA GLU A 48 -6.67 -12.76 7.92
C GLU A 48 -8.19 -12.58 7.69
N GLY A 49 -8.65 -12.81 6.46
CA GLY A 49 -10.08 -12.67 6.10
C GLY A 49 -10.52 -11.23 5.79
N LEU A 50 -9.67 -10.23 6.02
CA LEU A 50 -9.96 -8.84 5.66
C LEU A 50 -9.44 -8.47 4.28
N PHE A 51 -8.26 -8.96 3.94
CA PHE A 51 -7.60 -8.70 2.64
C PHE A 51 -7.36 -9.99 1.88
N ARG A 52 -7.36 -9.88 0.57
CA ARG A 52 -6.85 -10.92 -0.33
C ARG A 52 -6.24 -10.28 -1.56
N SER A 53 -5.21 -10.89 -2.11
CA SER A 53 -4.54 -10.43 -3.32
C SER A 53 -4.33 -11.60 -4.26
N ARG A 54 -4.47 -11.37 -5.57
CA ARG A 54 -4.19 -12.41 -6.56
C ARG A 54 -2.72 -12.80 -6.56
N VAL A 55 -1.83 -11.82 -6.40
CA VAL A 55 -0.40 -12.04 -6.17
C VAL A 55 -0.01 -11.29 -4.91
N TYR A 56 0.66 -11.96 -4.02
CA TYR A 56 1.26 -11.38 -2.82
C TYR A 56 2.68 -11.92 -2.66
N GLY A 57 3.61 -11.05 -2.34
CA GLY A 57 4.98 -11.45 -2.08
C GLY A 57 5.68 -10.53 -1.12
N GLN A 58 6.75 -11.05 -0.52
CA GLN A 58 7.60 -10.31 0.41
C GLN A 58 9.02 -10.23 -0.13
N ILE A 59 9.61 -9.05 -0.02
CA ILE A 59 11.01 -8.79 -0.34
C ILE A 59 11.71 -8.39 0.95
N LEU A 60 12.68 -9.20 1.38
CA LEU A 60 13.41 -9.00 2.64
C LEU A 60 14.89 -8.62 2.41
N THR A 61 15.30 -8.43 1.16
CA THR A 61 16.66 -8.02 0.77
C THR A 61 16.88 -6.50 0.89
N THR A 62 15.85 -5.76 1.24
CA THR A 62 15.83 -4.30 1.39
C THR A 62 15.98 -3.91 2.86
N PRO A 63 16.43 -2.67 3.19
CA PRO A 63 16.55 -2.22 4.58
C PRO A 63 15.26 -2.29 5.39
N VAL A 64 14.12 -2.08 4.70
CA VAL A 64 12.78 -2.23 5.26
C VAL A 64 12.04 -3.24 4.39
N PRO A 65 11.31 -4.22 4.97
CA PRO A 65 10.56 -5.18 4.17
C PRO A 65 9.63 -4.51 3.17
N VAL A 66 9.54 -5.07 1.97
CA VAL A 66 8.61 -4.62 0.93
C VAL A 66 7.58 -5.72 0.72
N GLU A 67 6.31 -5.37 0.81
CA GLU A 67 5.20 -6.25 0.47
C GLU A 67 4.62 -5.82 -0.88
N VAL A 68 4.51 -6.77 -1.80
CA VAL A 68 4.04 -6.51 -3.16
C VAL A 68 2.71 -7.19 -3.36
N MET A 69 1.71 -6.43 -3.78
CA MET A 69 0.35 -6.91 -3.98
C MET A 69 -0.16 -6.57 -5.39
N ALA A 70 -0.90 -7.49 -5.96
CA ALA A 70 -1.60 -7.28 -7.22
C ALA A 70 -3.04 -7.75 -7.10
N GLU A 71 -3.96 -6.97 -7.66
CA GLU A 71 -5.40 -7.20 -7.56
C GLU A 71 -5.82 -7.45 -6.11
N MET A 72 -5.42 -6.52 -5.24
CA MET A 72 -5.76 -6.54 -3.82
C MET A 72 -7.21 -6.18 -3.63
N GLU A 73 -7.91 -6.96 -2.81
CA GLU A 73 -9.27 -6.70 -2.40
C GLU A 73 -9.36 -6.59 -0.89
N VAL A 74 -10.31 -5.80 -0.42
CA VAL A 74 -10.65 -5.65 1.00
C VAL A 74 -12.11 -6.03 1.22
N ARG A 75 -12.38 -6.69 2.31
CA ARG A 75 -13.74 -7.05 2.73
C ARG A 75 -14.35 -5.93 3.55
N ASN A 76 -15.47 -5.40 3.06
CA ASN A 76 -16.22 -4.35 3.76
C ASN A 76 -17.71 -4.57 3.54
N GLY A 77 -18.48 -4.57 4.63
CA GLY A 77 -19.93 -4.81 4.57
C GLY A 77 -20.32 -6.21 4.08
N GLY A 78 -19.43 -7.19 4.21
CA GLY A 78 -19.63 -8.55 3.72
C GLY A 78 -19.23 -8.78 2.27
N ASP A 79 -18.91 -7.71 1.52
CA ASP A 79 -18.48 -7.77 0.12
C ASP A 79 -16.99 -7.52 -0.03
N TRP A 80 -16.41 -8.05 -1.10
CA TRP A 80 -15.05 -7.77 -1.50
C TRP A 80 -15.00 -6.58 -2.45
N HIS A 81 -14.11 -5.63 -2.16
CA HIS A 81 -13.91 -4.43 -2.95
C HIS A 81 -12.47 -4.36 -3.45
N MET A 82 -12.29 -4.18 -4.75
CA MET A 82 -10.97 -3.99 -5.35
C MET A 82 -10.37 -2.67 -4.86
N VAL A 83 -9.13 -2.71 -4.40
CA VAL A 83 -8.36 -1.50 -4.06
C VAL A 83 -7.78 -0.94 -5.34
N THR A 84 -8.21 0.26 -5.71
CA THR A 84 -7.78 0.96 -6.92
C THR A 84 -7.47 2.42 -6.61
N PHE A 85 -6.57 3.01 -7.39
CA PHE A 85 -6.25 4.43 -7.31
C PHE A 85 -6.34 5.05 -8.69
N GLU A 86 -6.89 6.25 -8.79
CA GLU A 86 -6.97 7.05 -10.03
C GLU A 86 -5.83 8.06 -10.10
N SER A 87 -5.48 8.67 -8.97
CA SER A 87 -4.36 9.60 -8.90
C SER A 87 -3.02 8.85 -8.79
N ARG A 88 -1.98 9.50 -9.27
CA ARG A 88 -0.61 8.96 -9.22
C ARG A 88 0.34 10.12 -9.02
N ILE A 89 0.58 10.45 -7.75
CA ILE A 89 1.36 11.62 -7.37
C ILE A 89 2.85 11.25 -7.31
N PRO A 90 3.72 11.91 -8.10
CA PRO A 90 5.14 11.65 -8.05
C PRO A 90 5.75 12.26 -6.78
N VAL A 91 6.63 11.50 -6.14
CA VAL A 91 7.41 11.95 -4.99
C VAL A 91 8.88 11.70 -5.30
N ALA A 92 9.68 12.76 -5.29
CA ALA A 92 11.12 12.64 -5.46
C ALA A 92 11.75 11.99 -4.24
N VAL A 93 12.55 10.97 -4.47
CA VAL A 93 13.35 10.29 -3.46
C VAL A 93 14.78 10.21 -3.94
N ASP A 94 15.72 9.92 -3.03
CA ASP A 94 17.13 9.82 -3.41
C ASP A 94 17.32 8.78 -4.52
N GLY A 95 17.88 9.21 -5.63
CA GLY A 95 18.16 8.37 -6.79
C GLY A 95 16.96 8.07 -7.70
N GLY A 96 15.75 8.65 -7.43
CA GLY A 96 14.62 8.34 -8.28
C GLY A 96 13.31 9.01 -7.89
N ARG A 97 12.23 8.33 -8.25
CA ARG A 97 10.86 8.82 -8.06
C ARG A 97 9.95 7.67 -7.69
N LEU A 98 9.12 7.89 -6.70
CA LEU A 98 8.03 6.99 -6.33
C LEU A 98 6.69 7.64 -6.67
N TYR A 99 5.64 6.84 -6.67
CA TYR A 99 4.28 7.30 -6.91
C TYR A 99 3.38 6.86 -5.77
N ILE A 100 2.56 7.79 -5.29
CA ILE A 100 1.60 7.55 -4.20
C ILE A 100 0.22 8.01 -4.65
N PRO A 101 -0.86 7.48 -4.04
CA PRO A 101 -2.20 8.04 -4.23
C PRO A 101 -2.27 9.45 -3.63
N SER A 102 -3.19 10.27 -4.11
CA SER A 102 -3.49 11.56 -3.47
C SER A 102 -3.91 11.37 -2.02
N VAL A 103 -3.76 12.40 -1.20
CA VAL A 103 -4.21 12.37 0.20
C VAL A 103 -5.69 12.02 0.28
N ALA A 104 -6.52 12.57 -0.61
CA ALA A 104 -7.95 12.28 -0.65
C ALA A 104 -8.22 10.77 -0.88
N GLU A 105 -7.53 10.15 -1.83
CA GLU A 105 -7.68 8.71 -2.08
C GLU A 105 -7.15 7.86 -0.92
N GLN A 106 -6.07 8.28 -0.27
CA GLN A 106 -5.56 7.60 0.92
C GLN A 106 -6.57 7.62 2.06
N ILE A 107 -7.27 8.74 2.26
CA ILE A 107 -8.35 8.86 3.25
C ILE A 107 -9.48 7.88 2.94
N GLU A 108 -9.94 7.86 1.69
CA GLU A 108 -11.03 6.95 1.27
C GLU A 108 -10.62 5.47 1.42
N THR A 109 -9.36 5.15 1.11
CA THR A 109 -8.83 3.80 1.31
C THR A 109 -8.80 3.41 2.79
N CYS A 110 -8.39 4.31 3.67
CA CYS A 110 -8.44 4.08 5.11
C CYS A 110 -9.86 3.82 5.60
N LYS A 111 -10.83 4.59 5.13
CA LYS A 111 -12.25 4.38 5.47
C LYS A 111 -12.76 3.04 4.97
N LEU A 112 -12.36 2.65 3.76
CA LEU A 112 -12.71 1.37 3.18
C LEU A 112 -12.16 0.19 3.99
N PHE A 113 -10.92 0.29 4.45
CA PHE A 113 -10.29 -0.73 5.31
C PHE A 113 -10.98 -0.81 6.68
N GLY A 114 -11.32 0.33 7.28
CA GLY A 114 -12.22 0.44 8.42
C GLY A 114 -11.69 -0.07 9.76
N ARG A 115 -10.42 -0.49 9.87
CA ARG A 115 -9.84 -0.85 11.16
C ARG A 115 -9.69 0.40 12.04
N PRO A 116 -9.69 0.28 13.38
CA PRO A 116 -9.49 1.45 14.25
C PRO A 116 -8.26 2.28 13.88
N LYS A 117 -7.14 1.64 13.56
CA LYS A 117 -5.93 2.33 13.12
C LYS A 117 -6.11 3.06 11.79
N ASP A 118 -6.91 2.53 10.88
CA ASP A 118 -7.16 3.16 9.58
C ASP A 118 -8.03 4.40 9.72
N LEU A 119 -9.05 4.33 10.57
CA LEU A 119 -9.91 5.49 10.84
C LEU A 119 -9.13 6.62 11.51
N GLN A 120 -8.24 6.28 12.43
CA GLN A 120 -7.34 7.26 13.05
C GLN A 120 -6.39 7.88 12.01
N ARG A 121 -5.87 7.07 11.09
CA ARG A 121 -5.03 7.55 9.98
C ARG A 121 -5.79 8.50 9.07
N ALA A 122 -7.05 8.17 8.75
CA ALA A 122 -7.91 9.04 7.95
C ALA A 122 -8.07 10.43 8.58
N GLU A 123 -8.27 10.50 9.89
CA GLU A 123 -8.36 11.76 10.62
C GLU A 123 -7.05 12.56 10.55
N GLN A 124 -5.92 11.91 10.69
CA GLN A 124 -4.61 12.56 10.58
C GLN A 124 -4.33 13.06 9.17
N LEU A 125 -4.64 12.26 8.15
CA LEU A 125 -4.52 12.66 6.75
C LEU A 125 -5.41 13.84 6.40
N GLN A 126 -6.60 13.93 7.00
CA GLN A 126 -7.53 15.04 6.79
C GLN A 126 -6.89 16.39 7.09
N ARG A 127 -5.96 16.45 8.05
CA ARG A 127 -5.25 17.67 8.42
C ARG A 127 -4.24 18.13 7.36
N LEU A 128 -3.91 17.29 6.39
CA LEU A 128 -3.01 17.63 5.29
C LEU A 128 -3.74 18.25 4.09
N LEU A 129 -5.07 18.22 4.10
CA LEU A 129 -5.88 18.77 3.00
C LEU A 129 -6.00 20.30 3.05
#